data_4e578343eed66aa94d9286edc9b2fb35
#
_entry.id   4e578343eed66aa94d9286edc9b2fb35
#
_cell.length_a   1.000
_cell.length_b   1.000
_cell.length_c   1.000
_cell.angle_alpha   90.00
_cell.angle_beta   90.00
_cell.angle_gamma   90.00
#
_symmetry.space_group_name_H-M   'P 1'
#
loop_
_entity.id
_entity.type
_entity.pdbx_description
1 polymer ?
#
loop_
_entity_poly.entity_id
_entity_poly.type
_entity_poly.pdbx_seq_one_letter_code
_entity_poly.pdbx_strand_id
1 'polypeptide(L)'
;MEIKKVAVIGAGAMGTGIAYVCAVKGYNVSIRDVNEDLVKRGMGKIREMIATGVNRGKLTPREAEEIVKRIKSTTDVAEAVRDADLVIEAVFENMDLKKKVFKELDELCPSHTILASNTSVLSITEMGSATKRPDKVVGLHFFNPPYTMKLVEVISGKGTSDETIKAATDFTVSLEKEPVLV
;
A
#
# COMPACT_ATOMS: atom_id res chain seq x y z
N MET A 1 -13.29 -0.18 -11.16
CA MET A 1 -13.02 -1.30 -10.21
C MET A 1 -13.12 -0.76 -8.79
N GLU A 2 -13.80 -1.47 -7.90
CA GLU A 2 -13.89 -1.09 -6.48
C GLU A 2 -12.74 -1.75 -5.70
N ILE A 3 -11.92 -0.95 -5.01
CA ILE A 3 -10.86 -1.44 -4.13
C ILE A 3 -11.44 -1.61 -2.73
N LYS A 4 -11.30 -2.80 -2.13
CA LYS A 4 -11.73 -3.13 -0.77
C LYS A 4 -10.61 -3.72 0.07
N LYS A 5 -9.70 -4.43 -0.57
CA LYS A 5 -8.58 -5.15 0.07
C LYS A 5 -7.25 -4.62 -0.44
N VAL A 6 -6.44 -4.15 0.47
CA VAL A 6 -5.12 -3.57 0.19
C VAL A 6 -4.05 -4.45 0.85
N ALA A 7 -3.06 -4.86 0.07
CA ALA A 7 -1.86 -5.48 0.62
C ALA A 7 -0.71 -4.47 0.61
N VAL A 8 0.04 -4.40 1.70
CA VAL A 8 1.22 -3.55 1.82
C VAL A 8 2.45 -4.45 1.99
N ILE A 9 3.38 -4.33 1.08
CA ILE A 9 4.63 -5.10 1.05
C ILE A 9 5.76 -4.23 1.56
N GLY A 10 6.22 -4.55 2.75
CA GLY A 10 7.17 -3.77 3.54
C GLY A 10 6.51 -3.19 4.80
N ALA A 11 7.04 -3.54 5.98
CA ALA A 11 6.55 -3.09 7.29
C ALA A 11 7.48 -2.03 7.93
N GLY A 12 8.17 -1.26 7.10
CA GLY A 12 8.96 -0.12 7.51
C GLY A 12 8.13 1.12 7.85
N ALA A 13 8.76 2.27 7.96
CA ALA A 13 8.09 3.52 8.33
C ALA A 13 6.97 3.91 7.35
N MET A 14 7.22 3.80 6.03
CA MET A 14 6.21 4.11 5.02
C MET A 14 5.11 3.04 4.97
N GLY A 15 5.45 1.75 4.91
CA GLY A 15 4.47 0.67 4.82
C GLY A 15 3.51 0.63 6.02
N THR A 16 4.01 0.82 7.24
CA THR A 16 3.16 0.88 8.44
C THR A 16 2.23 2.07 8.44
N GLY A 17 2.72 3.24 8.03
CA GLY A 17 1.92 4.45 7.92
C GLY A 17 0.83 4.35 6.85
N ILE A 18 1.15 3.75 5.69
CA ILE A 18 0.19 3.50 4.61
C ILE A 18 -0.87 2.50 5.05
N ALA A 19 -0.46 1.38 5.68
CA ALA A 19 -1.38 0.38 6.21
C ALA A 19 -2.35 0.99 7.24
N TYR A 20 -1.85 1.81 8.16
CA TYR A 20 -2.66 2.53 9.12
C TYR A 20 -3.70 3.44 8.45
N VAL A 21 -3.28 4.27 7.49
CA VAL A 21 -4.19 5.18 6.77
C VAL A 21 -5.29 4.41 6.07
N CYS A 22 -4.95 3.32 5.37
CA CYS A 22 -5.93 2.48 4.69
C CYS A 22 -6.94 1.87 5.68
N ALA A 23 -6.47 1.32 6.80
CA ALA A 23 -7.34 0.69 7.80
C ALA A 23 -8.26 1.70 8.50
N VAL A 24 -7.78 2.91 8.79
CA VAL A 24 -8.60 4.01 9.32
C VAL A 24 -9.74 4.37 8.37
N LYS A 25 -9.51 4.30 7.06
CA LYS A 25 -10.51 4.60 6.03
C LYS A 25 -11.41 3.40 5.65
N GLY A 26 -11.31 2.30 6.38
CA GLY A 26 -12.24 1.17 6.28
C GLY A 26 -11.77 0.05 5.36
N TYR A 27 -10.58 0.12 4.80
CA TYR A 27 -10.02 -0.96 3.99
C TYR A 27 -9.58 -2.14 4.85
N ASN A 28 -9.78 -3.35 4.34
CA ASN A 28 -9.11 -4.54 4.87
C ASN A 28 -7.67 -4.54 4.37
N VAL A 29 -6.72 -4.63 5.30
CA VAL A 29 -5.30 -4.49 5.02
C VAL A 29 -4.54 -5.75 5.41
N SER A 30 -3.70 -6.24 4.49
CA SER A 30 -2.67 -7.23 4.82
C SER A 30 -1.31 -6.54 4.77
N ILE A 31 -0.51 -6.61 5.83
CA ILE A 31 0.85 -6.09 5.83
C ILE A 31 1.85 -7.24 5.92
N ARG A 32 2.86 -7.19 5.07
CA ARG A 32 3.86 -8.26 4.96
C ARG A 32 5.28 -7.70 5.04
N ASP A 33 6.17 -8.43 5.73
CA ASP A 33 7.61 -8.23 5.62
C ASP A 33 8.35 -9.59 5.63
N VAL A 34 9.67 -9.56 5.42
CA VAL A 34 10.48 -10.76 5.18
C VAL A 34 10.66 -11.65 6.42
N ASN A 35 10.51 -11.11 7.62
CA ASN A 35 10.62 -11.86 8.86
C ASN A 35 9.64 -11.38 9.95
N GLU A 36 9.42 -12.25 10.95
CA GLU A 36 8.49 -12.02 12.06
C GLU A 36 8.83 -10.78 12.89
N ASP A 37 10.12 -10.47 13.10
CA ASP A 37 10.54 -9.33 13.91
C ASP A 37 10.18 -7.99 13.26
N LEU A 38 10.33 -7.91 11.93
CA LEU A 38 9.92 -6.72 11.16
C LEU A 38 8.40 -6.56 11.19
N VAL A 39 7.66 -7.65 11.01
CA VAL A 39 6.21 -7.67 11.09
C VAL A 39 5.71 -7.23 12.47
N LYS A 40 6.27 -7.80 13.54
CA LYS A 40 5.92 -7.44 14.93
C LYS A 40 6.22 -5.99 15.25
N ARG A 41 7.38 -5.48 14.83
CA ARG A 41 7.74 -4.05 14.99
C ARG A 41 6.78 -3.14 14.22
N GLY A 42 6.44 -3.50 12.99
CA GLY A 42 5.48 -2.76 12.17
C GLY A 42 4.10 -2.71 12.82
N MET A 43 3.59 -3.85 13.29
CA MET A 43 2.31 -3.90 14.01
C MET A 43 2.33 -3.13 15.32
N GLY A 44 3.46 -3.13 16.03
CA GLY A 44 3.67 -2.30 17.23
C GLY A 44 3.51 -0.83 16.93
N LYS A 45 4.15 -0.31 15.86
CA LYS A 45 4.01 1.08 15.41
C LYS A 45 2.58 1.44 15.02
N ILE A 46 1.87 0.54 14.33
CA ILE A 46 0.47 0.75 13.97
C ILE A 46 -0.39 0.89 15.24
N ARG A 47 -0.20 0.03 16.23
CA ARG A 47 -0.92 0.11 17.51
C ARG A 47 -0.63 1.41 18.26
N GLU A 48 0.61 1.89 18.24
CA GLU A 48 1.00 3.19 18.81
C GLU A 48 0.29 4.35 18.10
N MET A 49 0.19 4.33 16.77
CA MET A 49 -0.56 5.34 16.02
C MET A 49 -2.04 5.33 16.36
N ILE A 50 -2.64 4.15 16.50
CA ILE A 50 -4.06 3.99 16.91
C ILE A 50 -4.26 4.54 18.33
N ALA A 51 -3.40 4.16 19.29
CA ALA A 51 -3.46 4.64 20.66
C ALA A 51 -3.30 6.17 20.74
N THR A 52 -2.41 6.74 19.96
CA THR A 52 -2.23 8.19 19.84
C THR A 52 -3.51 8.86 19.31
N GLY A 53 -4.18 8.25 18.33
CA GLY A 53 -5.45 8.73 17.80
C GLY A 53 -6.55 8.77 18.86
N VAL A 54 -6.64 7.73 19.69
CA VAL A 54 -7.59 7.67 20.81
C VAL A 54 -7.26 8.73 21.86
N ASN A 55 -6.01 8.84 22.28
CA ASN A 55 -5.56 9.79 23.31
C ASN A 55 -5.78 11.25 22.88
N ARG A 56 -5.72 11.53 21.58
CA ARG A 56 -5.98 12.88 21.03
C ARG A 56 -7.46 13.12 20.70
N GLY A 57 -8.34 12.19 21.00
CA GLY A 57 -9.77 12.30 20.71
C GLY A 57 -10.14 12.24 19.23
N LYS A 58 -9.22 11.79 18.36
CA LYS A 58 -9.46 11.61 16.92
C LYS A 58 -10.14 10.29 16.58
N LEU A 59 -9.99 9.30 17.45
CA LEU A 59 -10.60 7.97 17.35
C LEU A 59 -11.30 7.65 18.67
N THR A 60 -12.46 7.02 18.58
CA THR A 60 -13.10 6.39 19.74
C THR A 60 -12.43 5.03 20.02
N PRO A 61 -12.53 4.51 21.27
CA PRO A 61 -12.05 3.14 21.56
C PRO A 61 -12.66 2.07 20.64
N ARG A 62 -13.94 2.22 20.27
CA ARG A 62 -14.61 1.29 19.35
C ARG A 62 -14.02 1.35 17.93
N GLU A 63 -13.78 2.55 17.41
CA GLU A 63 -13.12 2.72 16.10
C GLU A 63 -11.71 2.11 16.12
N ALA A 64 -10.96 2.29 17.20
CA ALA A 64 -9.64 1.69 17.38
C ALA A 64 -9.67 0.16 17.29
N GLU A 65 -10.64 -0.50 17.95
CA GLU A 65 -10.83 -1.94 17.87
C GLU A 65 -11.16 -2.41 16.43
N GLU A 66 -12.04 -1.69 15.75
CA GLU A 66 -12.41 -1.99 14.36
C GLU A 66 -11.22 -1.83 13.40
N ILE A 67 -10.38 -0.80 13.59
CA ILE A 67 -9.17 -0.60 12.78
C ILE A 67 -8.20 -1.78 12.97
N VAL A 68 -7.96 -2.21 14.21
CA VAL A 68 -7.08 -3.35 14.50
C VAL A 68 -7.60 -4.62 13.81
N LYS A 69 -8.90 -4.88 13.84
CA LYS A 69 -9.52 -6.07 13.21
C LYS A 69 -9.35 -6.10 11.68
N ARG A 70 -9.23 -4.94 11.04
CA ARG A 70 -9.03 -4.82 9.59
C ARG A 70 -7.62 -5.16 9.14
N ILE A 71 -6.63 -5.19 10.04
CA ILE A 71 -5.22 -5.38 9.70
C ILE A 71 -4.79 -6.79 10.04
N LYS A 72 -4.35 -7.52 9.02
CA LYS A 72 -3.67 -8.81 9.15
C LYS A 72 -2.20 -8.64 8.83
N SER A 73 -1.34 -9.39 9.50
CA SER A 73 0.10 -9.36 9.27
C SER A 73 0.64 -10.77 9.02
N THR A 74 1.58 -10.89 8.10
CA THR A 74 2.17 -12.17 7.70
C THR A 74 3.57 -11.98 7.15
N THR A 75 4.36 -13.05 7.10
CA THR A 75 5.63 -13.12 6.36
C THR A 75 5.46 -13.74 4.98
N ASP A 76 4.32 -14.38 4.72
CA ASP A 76 4.02 -15.05 3.46
C ASP A 76 3.39 -14.08 2.45
N VAL A 77 4.08 -13.87 1.32
CA VAL A 77 3.61 -12.99 0.23
C VAL A 77 2.31 -13.51 -0.37
N ALA A 78 2.22 -14.82 -0.64
CA ALA A 78 1.03 -15.42 -1.25
C ALA A 78 -0.22 -15.24 -0.36
N GLU A 79 -0.06 -15.37 0.96
CA GLU A 79 -1.13 -15.10 1.91
C GLU A 79 -1.54 -13.63 1.89
N ALA A 80 -0.57 -12.72 1.89
CA ALA A 80 -0.83 -11.28 1.93
C ALA A 80 -1.64 -10.78 0.73
N VAL A 81 -1.39 -11.33 -0.46
CA VAL A 81 -1.94 -10.82 -1.73
C VAL A 81 -3.06 -11.68 -2.32
N ARG A 82 -3.43 -12.79 -1.69
CA ARG A 82 -4.37 -13.80 -2.21
C ARG A 82 -5.65 -13.22 -2.82
N ASP A 83 -6.19 -12.19 -2.23
CA ASP A 83 -7.44 -11.56 -2.62
C ASP A 83 -7.35 -10.02 -2.65
N ALA A 84 -6.12 -9.50 -2.83
CA ALA A 84 -5.89 -8.07 -2.88
C ALA A 84 -6.43 -7.44 -4.17
N ASP A 85 -7.10 -6.31 -4.03
CA ASP A 85 -7.50 -5.46 -5.16
C ASP A 85 -6.39 -4.49 -5.55
N LEU A 86 -5.61 -4.06 -4.54
CA LEU A 86 -4.46 -3.17 -4.69
C LEU A 86 -3.31 -3.67 -3.82
N VAL A 87 -2.12 -3.74 -4.39
CA VAL A 87 -0.88 -3.95 -3.65
C VAL A 87 -0.05 -2.68 -3.68
N ILE A 88 0.43 -2.23 -2.53
CA ILE A 88 1.34 -1.09 -2.41
C ILE A 88 2.69 -1.61 -1.91
N GLU A 89 3.68 -1.59 -2.79
CA GLU A 89 5.05 -1.97 -2.48
C GLU A 89 5.78 -0.77 -1.82
N ALA A 90 6.36 -1.01 -0.66
CA ALA A 90 7.12 -0.05 0.13
C ALA A 90 8.41 -0.66 0.71
N VAL A 91 9.10 -1.47 -0.11
CA VAL A 91 10.41 -2.05 0.23
C VAL A 91 11.54 -1.05 -0.05
N PHE A 92 12.78 -1.44 0.26
CA PHE A 92 13.96 -0.58 0.03
C PHE A 92 14.05 -0.05 -1.41
N GLU A 93 14.53 1.19 -1.55
CA GLU A 93 14.66 1.92 -2.81
C GLU A 93 15.82 1.37 -3.66
N ASN A 94 15.59 0.20 -4.24
CA ASN A 94 16.51 -0.51 -5.13
C ASN A 94 15.71 -1.13 -6.28
N MET A 95 16.06 -0.79 -7.53
CA MET A 95 15.32 -1.21 -8.72
C MET A 95 15.31 -2.72 -8.92
N ASP A 96 16.44 -3.40 -8.73
CA ASP A 96 16.51 -4.84 -8.91
C ASP A 96 15.66 -5.60 -7.89
N LEU A 97 15.65 -5.12 -6.63
CA LEU A 97 14.78 -5.66 -5.60
C LEU A 97 13.30 -5.44 -5.95
N LYS A 98 12.93 -4.22 -6.37
CA LYS A 98 11.55 -3.90 -6.73
C LYS A 98 11.06 -4.70 -7.94
N LYS A 99 11.90 -4.89 -8.97
CA LYS A 99 11.58 -5.76 -10.11
C LYS A 99 11.32 -7.21 -9.69
N LYS A 100 12.13 -7.76 -8.77
CA LYS A 100 11.90 -9.11 -8.22
C LYS A 100 10.57 -9.20 -7.50
N VAL A 101 10.28 -8.21 -6.65
CA VAL A 101 9.00 -8.12 -5.93
C VAL A 101 7.83 -8.01 -6.91
N PHE A 102 7.90 -7.13 -7.91
CA PHE A 102 6.83 -6.97 -8.91
C PHE A 102 6.60 -8.23 -9.74
N LYS A 103 7.65 -8.94 -10.10
CA LYS A 103 7.53 -10.23 -10.79
C LYS A 103 6.84 -11.28 -9.93
N GLU A 104 7.21 -11.39 -8.66
CA GLU A 104 6.57 -12.29 -7.69
C GLU A 104 5.09 -11.92 -7.48
N LEU A 105 4.78 -10.64 -7.31
CA LEU A 105 3.42 -10.15 -7.16
C LEU A 105 2.57 -10.43 -8.41
N ASP A 106 3.15 -10.28 -9.60
CA ASP A 106 2.45 -10.59 -10.86
C ASP A 106 2.02 -12.06 -10.97
N GLU A 107 2.84 -12.97 -10.41
CA GLU A 107 2.54 -14.40 -10.39
C GLU A 107 1.50 -14.78 -9.33
N LEU A 108 1.49 -14.10 -8.17
CA LEU A 108 0.69 -14.49 -6.99
C LEU A 108 -0.65 -13.75 -6.89
N CYS A 109 -0.75 -12.53 -7.42
CA CYS A 109 -1.95 -11.72 -7.29
C CYS A 109 -3.05 -12.16 -8.27
N PRO A 110 -4.33 -11.99 -7.90
CA PRO A 110 -5.44 -12.08 -8.85
C PRO A 110 -5.22 -11.21 -10.09
N SER A 111 -5.81 -11.58 -11.22
CA SER A 111 -5.61 -10.88 -12.50
C SER A 111 -6.13 -9.42 -12.49
N HIS A 112 -7.07 -9.09 -11.61
CA HIS A 112 -7.62 -7.74 -11.48
C HIS A 112 -6.75 -6.79 -10.63
N THR A 113 -5.82 -7.32 -9.84
CA THR A 113 -5.04 -6.55 -8.87
C THR A 113 -4.17 -5.49 -9.52
N ILE A 114 -4.27 -4.27 -9.01
CA ILE A 114 -3.35 -3.17 -9.34
C ILE A 114 -2.09 -3.30 -8.48
N LEU A 115 -0.93 -3.17 -9.09
CA LEU A 115 0.37 -3.19 -8.45
C LEU A 115 0.94 -1.77 -8.39
N ALA A 116 1.04 -1.20 -7.19
CA ALA A 116 1.56 0.14 -6.97
C ALA A 116 2.91 0.13 -6.28
N SER A 117 3.80 1.04 -6.63
CA SER A 117 5.03 1.31 -5.89
C SER A 117 5.00 2.65 -5.19
N ASN A 118 5.48 2.68 -3.94
CA ASN A 118 5.67 3.92 -3.18
C ASN A 118 7.04 4.57 -3.47
N THR A 119 7.70 4.21 -4.55
CA THR A 119 8.98 4.82 -4.93
C THR A 119 8.86 6.33 -5.12
N SER A 120 9.91 7.06 -4.73
CA SER A 120 10.00 8.50 -4.95
C SER A 120 10.71 8.89 -6.23
N VAL A 121 11.55 8.01 -6.80
CA VAL A 121 12.43 8.35 -7.92
C VAL A 121 12.62 7.26 -8.98
N LEU A 122 12.26 6.00 -8.68
CA LEU A 122 12.50 4.90 -9.60
C LEU A 122 11.41 4.80 -10.67
N SER A 123 11.78 4.36 -11.85
CA SER A 123 10.91 4.30 -13.03
C SER A 123 9.78 3.29 -12.89
N ILE A 124 8.53 3.75 -12.88
CA ILE A 124 7.33 2.90 -12.92
C ILE A 124 7.27 2.10 -14.22
N THR A 125 7.70 2.67 -15.33
CA THR A 125 7.81 1.97 -16.62
C THR A 125 8.72 0.74 -16.52
N GLU A 126 9.85 0.88 -15.86
CA GLU A 126 10.82 -0.20 -15.69
C GLU A 126 10.29 -1.30 -14.76
N MET A 127 9.58 -0.94 -13.68
CA MET A 127 8.91 -1.93 -12.82
C MET A 127 7.79 -2.66 -13.58
N GLY A 128 6.99 -1.92 -14.35
CA GLY A 128 5.92 -2.50 -15.18
C GLY A 128 6.45 -3.52 -16.19
N SER A 129 7.64 -3.27 -16.76
CA SER A 129 8.28 -4.20 -17.71
C SER A 129 8.67 -5.54 -17.12
N ALA A 130 8.77 -5.63 -15.79
CA ALA A 130 9.05 -6.88 -15.08
C ALA A 130 7.79 -7.76 -14.90
N THR A 131 6.61 -7.27 -15.28
CA THR A 131 5.32 -7.94 -15.13
C THR A 131 4.68 -8.24 -16.48
N LYS A 132 3.67 -9.11 -16.47
CA LYS A 132 2.79 -9.37 -17.63
C LYS A 132 1.58 -8.45 -17.69
N ARG A 133 1.45 -7.52 -16.71
CA ARG A 133 0.34 -6.56 -16.58
C ARG A 133 0.84 -5.11 -16.41
N PRO A 134 1.68 -4.58 -17.34
CA PRO A 134 2.18 -3.21 -17.23
C PRO A 134 1.06 -2.17 -17.21
N ASP A 135 -0.11 -2.50 -17.75
CA ASP A 135 -1.33 -1.69 -17.72
C ASP A 135 -1.91 -1.50 -16.31
N LYS A 136 -1.56 -2.39 -15.37
CA LYS A 136 -1.98 -2.36 -13.94
C LYS A 136 -0.87 -1.95 -12.99
N VAL A 137 0.25 -1.47 -13.50
CA VAL A 137 1.35 -0.97 -12.67
C VAL A 137 1.33 0.55 -12.63
N VAL A 138 1.40 1.12 -11.42
CA VAL A 138 1.29 2.56 -11.15
C VAL A 138 2.21 2.95 -10.00
N GLY A 139 2.63 4.21 -9.93
CA GLY A 139 3.23 4.78 -8.73
C GLY A 139 2.16 5.36 -7.80
N LEU A 140 2.25 5.09 -6.52
CA LEU A 140 1.49 5.75 -5.45
C LEU A 140 2.47 6.24 -4.40
N HIS A 141 3.04 7.43 -4.64
CA HIS A 141 4.06 8.01 -3.78
C HIS A 141 3.42 8.82 -2.65
N PHE A 142 3.39 8.22 -1.47
CA PHE A 142 2.99 8.87 -0.22
C PHE A 142 4.18 9.63 0.36
N PHE A 143 3.93 10.81 0.91
CA PHE A 143 4.95 11.58 1.61
C PHE A 143 5.02 11.20 3.09
N ASN A 144 6.20 11.30 3.67
CA ASN A 144 6.47 10.92 5.06
C ASN A 144 6.16 12.09 6.03
N PRO A 145 5.38 11.88 7.10
CA PRO A 145 4.68 10.64 7.46
C PRO A 145 3.31 10.52 6.72
N PRO A 146 2.96 9.31 6.24
CA PRO A 146 1.74 9.13 5.42
C PRO A 146 0.43 9.52 6.10
N TYR A 147 0.37 9.37 7.42
CA TYR A 147 -0.83 9.70 8.19
C TYR A 147 -1.03 11.20 8.43
N THR A 148 -0.01 12.03 8.17
CA THR A 148 -0.06 13.49 8.31
C THR A 148 -0.12 14.19 6.95
N MET A 149 0.71 13.74 6.00
CA MET A 149 0.84 14.37 4.70
C MET A 149 -0.37 14.07 3.83
N LYS A 150 -0.95 15.13 3.24
CA LYS A 150 -2.14 14.99 2.39
C LYS A 150 -1.82 14.59 0.96
N LEU A 151 -0.70 15.07 0.43
CA LEU A 151 -0.30 14.85 -0.95
C LEU A 151 0.05 13.39 -1.22
N VAL A 152 -0.44 12.86 -2.34
CA VAL A 152 -0.01 11.59 -2.94
C VAL A 152 0.18 11.79 -4.44
N GLU A 153 1.36 11.49 -4.94
CA GLU A 153 1.60 11.48 -6.39
C GLU A 153 1.11 10.16 -6.98
N VAL A 154 0.28 10.27 -8.01
CA VAL A 154 -0.14 9.15 -8.86
C VAL A 154 0.69 9.20 -10.12
N ILE A 155 1.65 8.27 -10.23
CA ILE A 155 2.69 8.31 -11.26
C ILE A 155 2.41 7.26 -12.32
N SER A 156 2.23 7.70 -13.57
CA SER A 156 2.02 6.79 -14.70
C SER A 156 3.34 6.31 -15.29
N GLY A 157 3.46 5.00 -15.54
CA GLY A 157 4.45 4.47 -16.45
C GLY A 157 3.93 4.45 -17.90
N LYS A 158 4.79 4.19 -18.87
CA LYS A 158 4.39 4.11 -20.30
C LYS A 158 3.31 3.05 -20.57
N GLY A 159 3.24 1.99 -19.76
CA GLY A 159 2.26 0.93 -19.92
C GLY A 159 0.99 1.13 -19.10
N THR A 160 0.97 2.05 -18.13
CA THR A 160 -0.15 2.23 -17.21
C THR A 160 -1.41 2.65 -17.95
N SER A 161 -2.52 1.95 -17.75
CA SER A 161 -3.80 2.29 -18.38
C SER A 161 -4.51 3.45 -17.68
N ASP A 162 -5.35 4.17 -18.42
CA ASP A 162 -6.19 5.24 -17.87
C ASP A 162 -7.13 4.73 -16.77
N GLU A 163 -7.60 3.48 -16.89
CA GLU A 163 -8.42 2.82 -15.87
C GLU A 163 -7.66 2.63 -14.56
N THR A 164 -6.39 2.25 -14.64
CA THR A 164 -5.51 2.10 -13.48
C THR A 164 -5.21 3.46 -12.83
N ILE A 165 -4.91 4.47 -13.63
CA ILE A 165 -4.69 5.84 -13.15
C ILE A 165 -5.94 6.35 -12.43
N LYS A 166 -7.12 6.16 -13.05
CA LYS A 166 -8.39 6.55 -12.43
C LYS A 166 -8.64 5.80 -11.12
N ALA A 167 -8.46 4.50 -11.07
CA ALA A 167 -8.65 3.69 -9.87
C ALA A 167 -7.69 4.12 -8.74
N ALA A 168 -6.42 4.39 -9.05
CA ALA A 168 -5.43 4.88 -8.10
C ALA A 168 -5.77 6.29 -7.59
N THR A 169 -6.28 7.16 -8.45
CA THR A 169 -6.74 8.51 -8.10
C THR A 169 -7.96 8.44 -7.18
N ASP A 170 -8.97 7.67 -7.54
CA ASP A 170 -10.20 7.49 -6.73
C ASP A 170 -9.87 6.90 -5.35
N PHE A 171 -8.97 5.91 -5.31
CA PHE A 171 -8.45 5.34 -4.06
C PHE A 171 -7.77 6.42 -3.20
N THR A 172 -6.92 7.24 -3.78
CA THR A 172 -6.22 8.32 -3.07
C THR A 172 -7.22 9.32 -2.47
N VAL A 173 -8.24 9.71 -3.23
CA VAL A 173 -9.32 10.59 -2.75
C VAL A 173 -10.10 9.94 -1.60
N SER A 174 -10.38 8.64 -1.69
CA SER A 174 -11.08 7.90 -0.62
C SER A 174 -10.32 7.88 0.71
N LEU A 175 -9.00 8.03 0.67
CA LEU A 175 -8.14 8.20 1.84
C LEU A 175 -8.17 9.64 2.41
N GLU A 176 -9.00 10.53 1.84
CA GLU A 176 -9.01 11.99 2.14
C GLU A 176 -7.66 12.66 1.86
N LYS A 177 -6.98 12.18 0.83
CA LYS A 177 -5.72 12.72 0.35
C LYS A 177 -5.91 13.44 -0.98
N GLU A 178 -4.92 14.25 -1.34
CA GLU A 178 -4.91 15.08 -2.54
C GLU A 178 -4.02 14.41 -3.60
N PRO A 179 -4.61 13.78 -4.65
CA PRO A 179 -3.83 13.17 -5.71
C PRO A 179 -3.27 14.21 -6.67
N VAL A 180 -2.01 14.05 -7.06
CA VAL A 180 -1.38 14.79 -8.15
C VAL A 180 -0.90 13.79 -9.19
N LEU A 181 -1.32 13.97 -10.44
CA LEU A 181 -0.90 13.13 -11.57
C LEU A 181 0.49 13.55 -12.06
N VAL A 182 1.39 12.56 -12.23
CA VAL A 182 2.77 12.72 -12.67
C VAL A 182 3.10 11.78 -13.81
#